data_5719e6365bd53f99c553812496666297
#
_entry.id   5719e6365bd53f99c553812496666297
#
_cell.length_a   1.000
_cell.length_b   1.000
_cell.length_c   1.000
_cell.angle_alpha   90.00
_cell.angle_beta   90.00
_cell.angle_gamma   90.00
#
_symmetry.space_group_name_H-M   'P 1'
#
loop_
_entity.id
_entity.type
_entity.pdbx_description
1 polymer ?
#
loop_
_entity_poly.entity_id
_entity_poly.type
_entity_poly.pdbx_seq_one_letter_code
_entity_poly.pdbx_strand_id
1 'polypeptide(L)'
;MILVGLTGGIGSGKSTVSAALARRGAVIIDADQVVREVQQAGSPVLEKLQRRFGAQILTGDGSLDREALAAVVFAAGDDGDALRDLNGIVHPAVGAEMNRRVMAETTTDKVVVLDIPLLTENPRGGLQAVIVVDVPVETQVARLVQYRGYDEADALARIARQATRKQRLATADFVVHNTDAIESLEPQIDRLWEWLHALPQLPADSSVLDNFRPRS
;
A
#
# COMPACT_ATOMS: atom_id res chain seq x y z
N MET A 1 0.62 -18.88 9.38
CA MET A 1 0.85 -17.42 9.43
C MET A 1 -0.39 -16.65 9.86
N ILE A 2 -0.24 -15.39 10.26
CA ILE A 2 -1.34 -14.42 10.44
C ILE A 2 -1.25 -13.41 9.29
N LEU A 3 -2.35 -13.14 8.58
CA LEU A 3 -2.36 -12.27 7.40
C LEU A 3 -3.30 -11.08 7.60
N VAL A 4 -2.76 -9.87 7.65
CA VAL A 4 -3.51 -8.64 7.92
C VAL A 4 -3.19 -7.53 6.91
N GLY A 5 -4.11 -6.59 6.78
CA GLY A 5 -3.91 -5.37 6.01
C GLY A 5 -3.53 -4.19 6.92
N LEU A 6 -2.65 -3.33 6.43
CA LEU A 6 -2.31 -2.05 7.06
C LEU A 6 -2.63 -0.92 6.08
N THR A 7 -3.41 0.03 6.53
CA THR A 7 -3.77 1.21 5.73
C THR A 7 -3.80 2.48 6.59
N GLY A 8 -3.97 3.62 5.93
CA GLY A 8 -4.05 4.93 6.58
C GLY A 8 -4.02 6.05 5.55
N GLY A 9 -4.60 7.18 5.90
CA GLY A 9 -4.61 8.36 5.02
C GLY A 9 -3.20 8.89 4.74
N ILE A 10 -3.07 9.65 3.66
CA ILE A 10 -1.83 10.37 3.37
C ILE A 10 -1.41 11.21 4.59
N GLY A 11 -0.14 11.16 4.98
CA GLY A 11 0.35 11.87 6.17
C GLY A 11 0.01 11.22 7.52
N SER A 12 -0.65 10.03 7.54
CA SER A 12 -0.98 9.35 8.80
C SER A 12 0.22 8.77 9.56
N GLY A 13 1.38 8.59 8.89
CA GLY A 13 2.55 7.94 9.47
C GLY A 13 2.49 6.40 9.41
N LYS A 14 1.73 5.85 8.47
CA LYS A 14 1.64 4.40 8.21
C LYS A 14 3.01 3.72 8.13
N SER A 15 3.98 4.34 7.45
CA SER A 15 5.34 3.81 7.32
C SER A 15 6.07 3.66 8.66
N THR A 16 5.80 4.53 9.64
CA THR A 16 6.35 4.42 10.99
C THR A 16 5.80 3.19 11.71
N VAL A 17 4.49 2.95 11.58
CA VAL A 17 3.84 1.75 12.14
C VAL A 17 4.34 0.48 11.44
N SER A 18 4.42 0.50 10.11
CA SER A 18 4.96 -0.60 9.30
C SER A 18 6.39 -0.97 9.73
N ALA A 19 7.27 0.02 9.86
CA ALA A 19 8.64 -0.19 10.35
C ALA A 19 8.69 -0.71 11.78
N ALA A 20 7.80 -0.26 12.66
CA ALA A 20 7.72 -0.76 14.04
C ALA A 20 7.28 -2.22 14.11
N LEU A 21 6.34 -2.64 13.26
CA LEU A 21 5.94 -4.04 13.14
C LEU A 21 7.06 -4.91 12.56
N ALA A 22 7.79 -4.41 11.55
CA ALA A 22 8.95 -5.10 10.98
C ALA A 22 10.04 -5.37 12.03
N ARG A 23 10.34 -4.40 12.90
CA ARG A 23 11.29 -4.58 14.00
C ARG A 23 10.88 -5.66 15.01
N ARG A 24 9.57 -5.93 15.11
CA ARG A 24 9.02 -7.01 15.95
C ARG A 24 8.96 -8.37 15.26
N GLY A 25 9.38 -8.45 14.00
CA GLY A 25 9.45 -9.70 13.23
C GLY A 25 8.31 -9.90 12.23
N ALA A 26 7.43 -8.92 12.01
CA ALA A 26 6.44 -8.99 10.96
C ALA A 26 7.10 -8.98 9.58
N VAL A 27 6.56 -9.76 8.66
CA VAL A 27 6.88 -9.68 7.22
C VAL A 27 6.03 -8.59 6.60
N ILE A 28 6.65 -7.52 6.15
CA ILE A 28 5.95 -6.41 5.50
C ILE A 28 5.98 -6.60 3.98
N ILE A 29 4.80 -6.59 3.36
CA ILE A 29 4.64 -6.59 1.91
C ILE A 29 4.06 -5.22 1.53
N ASP A 30 4.95 -4.28 1.21
CA ASP A 30 4.59 -2.91 0.84
C ASP A 30 4.20 -2.86 -0.63
N ALA A 31 2.94 -2.52 -0.91
CA ALA A 31 2.40 -2.43 -2.26
C ALA A 31 3.12 -1.39 -3.13
N ASP A 32 3.50 -0.23 -2.56
CA ASP A 32 4.24 0.81 -3.28
C ASP A 32 5.66 0.36 -3.64
N GLN A 33 6.29 -0.41 -2.75
CA GLN A 33 7.59 -1.02 -3.03
C GLN A 33 7.47 -2.08 -4.14
N VAL A 34 6.47 -2.94 -4.09
CA VAL A 34 6.22 -3.95 -5.13
C VAL A 34 5.97 -3.28 -6.48
N VAL A 35 5.19 -2.18 -6.54
CA VAL A 35 5.00 -1.39 -7.78
C VAL A 35 6.35 -0.95 -8.35
N ARG A 36 7.26 -0.45 -7.51
CA ARG A 36 8.59 -0.01 -7.97
C ARG A 36 9.44 -1.17 -8.49
N GLU A 37 9.38 -2.31 -7.82
CA GLU A 37 10.15 -3.50 -8.18
C GLU A 37 9.68 -4.11 -9.50
N VAL A 38 8.37 -4.25 -9.72
CA VAL A 38 7.87 -4.79 -10.98
C VAL A 38 8.09 -3.86 -12.18
N GLN A 39 8.37 -2.59 -11.93
CA GLN A 39 8.68 -1.57 -12.94
C GLN A 39 10.19 -1.30 -13.11
N GLN A 40 11.08 -2.13 -12.56
CA GLN A 40 12.53 -1.97 -12.71
C GLN A 40 12.97 -2.09 -14.17
N ALA A 41 14.14 -1.52 -14.47
CA ALA A 41 14.76 -1.65 -15.78
C ALA A 41 14.89 -3.13 -16.19
N GLY A 42 14.53 -3.45 -17.43
CA GLY A 42 14.53 -4.82 -17.95
C GLY A 42 13.37 -5.70 -17.49
N SER A 43 12.42 -5.19 -16.71
CA SER A 43 11.25 -5.97 -16.33
C SER A 43 10.24 -6.10 -17.47
N PRO A 44 9.50 -7.23 -17.57
CA PRO A 44 8.43 -7.39 -18.54
C PRO A 44 7.33 -6.33 -18.44
N VAL A 45 7.12 -5.76 -17.25
CA VAL A 45 6.15 -4.68 -17.02
C VAL A 45 6.63 -3.39 -17.69
N LEU A 46 7.89 -3.02 -17.47
CA LEU A 46 8.46 -1.82 -18.06
C LEU A 46 8.49 -1.90 -19.59
N GLU A 47 8.80 -3.06 -20.15
CA GLU A 47 8.73 -3.28 -21.61
C GLU A 47 7.30 -3.11 -22.17
N LYS A 48 6.26 -3.59 -21.42
CA LYS A 48 4.86 -3.38 -21.81
C LYS A 48 4.47 -1.90 -21.73
N LEU A 49 4.92 -1.19 -20.70
CA LEU A 49 4.70 0.24 -20.53
C LEU A 49 5.37 1.02 -21.67
N GLN A 50 6.61 0.70 -22.01
CA GLN A 50 7.32 1.33 -23.14
C GLN A 50 6.61 1.09 -24.48
N ARG A 51 6.12 -0.13 -24.73
CA ARG A 51 5.34 -0.44 -25.95
C ARG A 51 4.04 0.37 -26.02
N ARG A 52 3.38 0.59 -24.88
CA ARG A 52 2.09 1.33 -24.85
C ARG A 52 2.27 2.83 -24.89
N PHE A 53 3.24 3.37 -24.17
CA PHE A 53 3.39 4.81 -23.92
C PHE A 53 4.58 5.44 -24.67
N GLY A 54 5.42 4.63 -25.33
CA GLY A 54 6.58 5.09 -26.08
C GLY A 54 7.87 5.16 -25.25
N ALA A 55 8.99 5.39 -25.94
CA ALA A 55 10.31 5.42 -25.31
C ALA A 55 10.54 6.67 -24.43
N GLN A 56 9.73 7.71 -24.60
CA GLN A 56 9.82 8.95 -23.79
C GLN A 56 9.57 8.76 -22.29
N ILE A 57 9.00 7.61 -21.90
CA ILE A 57 8.82 7.28 -20.48
C ILE A 57 10.07 6.66 -19.84
N LEU A 58 11.18 6.56 -20.57
CA LEU A 58 12.43 5.99 -20.06
C LEU A 58 13.48 7.09 -19.89
N THR A 59 14.26 6.97 -18.83
CA THR A 59 15.49 7.73 -18.63
C THR A 59 16.62 7.19 -19.53
N GLY A 60 17.73 7.93 -19.64
CA GLY A 60 18.86 7.54 -20.49
C GLY A 60 19.55 6.24 -20.08
N ASP A 61 19.35 5.76 -18.84
CA ASP A 61 19.85 4.47 -18.35
C ASP A 61 18.83 3.33 -18.49
N GLY A 62 17.68 3.58 -19.15
CA GLY A 62 16.63 2.59 -19.37
C GLY A 62 15.70 2.36 -18.19
N SER A 63 15.77 3.16 -17.14
CA SER A 63 14.83 3.14 -16.02
C SER A 63 13.54 3.87 -16.34
N LEU A 64 12.47 3.64 -15.56
CA LEU A 64 11.21 4.35 -15.71
C LEU A 64 11.31 5.80 -15.22
N ASP A 65 11.06 6.75 -16.11
CA ASP A 65 10.77 8.14 -15.78
C ASP A 65 9.30 8.28 -15.37
N ARG A 66 9.05 8.38 -14.07
CA ARG A 66 7.69 8.46 -13.51
C ARG A 66 7.00 9.78 -13.83
N GLU A 67 7.76 10.87 -13.97
CA GLU A 67 7.22 12.18 -14.32
C GLU A 67 6.79 12.20 -15.78
N ALA A 68 7.63 11.69 -16.68
CA ALA A 68 7.29 11.55 -18.09
C ALA A 68 6.09 10.62 -18.29
N LEU A 69 6.03 9.47 -17.60
CA LEU A 69 4.88 8.58 -17.64
C LEU A 69 3.61 9.28 -17.14
N ALA A 70 3.68 9.99 -16.03
CA ALA A 70 2.53 10.74 -15.51
C ALA A 70 2.08 11.82 -16.48
N ALA A 71 3.00 12.56 -17.11
CA ALA A 71 2.67 13.55 -18.13
C ALA A 71 1.91 12.96 -19.32
N VAL A 72 2.29 11.75 -19.76
CA VAL A 72 1.59 11.05 -20.86
C VAL A 72 0.23 10.54 -20.41
N VAL A 73 0.15 9.94 -19.20
CA VAL A 73 -1.09 9.33 -18.69
C VAL A 73 -2.15 10.37 -18.31
N PHE A 74 -1.73 11.54 -17.87
CA PHE A 74 -2.64 12.62 -17.45
C PHE A 74 -2.67 13.80 -18.44
N ALA A 75 -2.27 13.57 -19.69
CA ALA A 75 -2.33 14.60 -20.75
C ALA A 75 -3.77 15.09 -20.97
N ALA A 76 -3.90 16.39 -21.23
CA ALA A 76 -5.21 16.97 -21.54
C ALA A 76 -5.82 16.32 -22.80
N GLY A 77 -7.09 15.88 -22.69
CA GLY A 77 -7.82 15.24 -23.80
C GLY A 77 -7.79 13.71 -23.79
N ASP A 78 -7.18 13.09 -22.80
CA ASP A 78 -7.31 11.65 -22.58
C ASP A 78 -8.59 11.38 -21.73
N ASP A 79 -9.51 10.60 -22.26
CA ASP A 79 -10.77 10.18 -21.60
C ASP A 79 -10.52 9.11 -20.49
N GLY A 80 -9.29 9.02 -19.97
CA GLY A 80 -8.88 8.04 -18.95
C GLY A 80 -8.44 6.69 -19.52
N ASP A 81 -8.30 6.57 -20.83
CA ASP A 81 -7.85 5.35 -21.49
C ASP A 81 -6.40 5.02 -21.13
N ALA A 82 -5.51 6.02 -21.12
CA ALA A 82 -4.12 5.83 -20.74
C ALA A 82 -3.98 5.37 -19.29
N LEU A 83 -4.76 5.93 -18.36
CA LEU A 83 -4.77 5.48 -16.95
C LEU A 83 -5.30 4.04 -16.82
N ARG A 84 -6.33 3.69 -17.60
CA ARG A 84 -6.88 2.33 -17.62
C ARG A 84 -5.85 1.33 -18.13
N ASP A 85 -5.14 1.67 -19.22
CA ASP A 85 -4.09 0.83 -19.80
C ASP A 85 -2.90 0.68 -18.84
N LEU A 86 -2.46 1.78 -18.22
CA LEU A 86 -1.44 1.74 -17.17
C LEU A 86 -1.82 0.76 -16.05
N ASN A 87 -3.02 0.90 -15.52
CA ASN A 87 -3.53 0.03 -14.47
C ASN A 87 -3.67 -1.43 -14.94
N GLY A 88 -4.13 -1.65 -16.18
CA GLY A 88 -4.25 -2.97 -16.79
C GLY A 88 -2.90 -3.68 -16.98
N ILE A 89 -1.81 -2.94 -17.13
CA ILE A 89 -0.45 -3.50 -17.23
C ILE A 89 0.15 -3.75 -15.84
N VAL A 90 0.02 -2.79 -14.93
CA VAL A 90 0.73 -2.79 -13.65
C VAL A 90 0.01 -3.63 -12.59
N HIS A 91 -1.30 -3.47 -12.42
CA HIS A 91 -2.03 -4.13 -11.32
C HIS A 91 -1.94 -5.65 -11.33
N PRO A 92 -2.04 -6.36 -12.49
CA PRO A 92 -1.89 -7.82 -12.49
C PRO A 92 -0.50 -8.28 -12.03
N ALA A 93 0.55 -7.56 -12.41
CA ALA A 93 1.92 -7.90 -12.05
C ALA A 93 2.18 -7.64 -10.55
N VAL A 94 1.69 -6.52 -10.02
CA VAL A 94 1.76 -6.20 -8.59
C VAL A 94 0.98 -7.24 -7.78
N GLY A 95 -0.25 -7.57 -8.22
CA GLY A 95 -1.07 -8.58 -7.58
C GLY A 95 -0.39 -9.94 -7.53
N ALA A 96 0.20 -10.39 -8.65
CA ALA A 96 0.92 -11.66 -8.73
C ALA A 96 2.14 -11.69 -7.80
N GLU A 97 2.93 -10.62 -7.76
CA GLU A 97 4.11 -10.56 -6.89
C GLU A 97 3.74 -10.49 -5.40
N MET A 98 2.72 -9.69 -5.03
CA MET A 98 2.21 -9.68 -3.66
C MET A 98 1.70 -11.07 -3.25
N ASN A 99 0.93 -11.73 -4.12
CA ASN A 99 0.44 -13.10 -3.87
C ASN A 99 1.60 -14.07 -3.67
N ARG A 100 2.62 -14.02 -4.53
CA ARG A 100 3.81 -14.87 -4.41
C ARG A 100 4.49 -14.69 -3.05
N ARG A 101 4.62 -13.44 -2.57
CA ARG A 101 5.21 -13.15 -1.24
C ARG A 101 4.34 -13.66 -0.10
N VAL A 102 3.03 -13.50 -0.17
CA VAL A 102 2.10 -14.07 0.82
C VAL A 102 2.23 -15.59 0.86
N MET A 103 2.21 -16.25 -0.32
CA MET A 103 2.28 -17.70 -0.41
C MET A 103 3.60 -18.27 0.10
N ALA A 104 4.71 -17.50 0.04
CA ALA A 104 5.99 -17.92 0.60
C ALA A 104 5.98 -18.03 2.13
N GLU A 105 5.04 -17.39 2.81
CA GLU A 105 4.95 -17.39 4.28
C GLU A 105 3.88 -18.38 4.83
N THR A 106 3.16 -19.10 3.97
CA THR A 106 2.02 -19.96 4.37
C THR A 106 2.38 -21.07 5.36
N THR A 107 3.63 -21.50 5.37
CA THR A 107 4.15 -22.56 6.26
C THR A 107 4.84 -21.99 7.51
N THR A 108 4.82 -20.68 7.70
CA THR A 108 5.42 -20.01 8.86
C THR A 108 4.38 -19.65 9.92
N ASP A 109 4.82 -19.29 11.10
CA ASP A 109 4.00 -18.73 12.19
C ASP A 109 4.01 -17.18 12.22
N LYS A 110 4.62 -16.56 11.21
CA LYS A 110 4.83 -15.10 11.16
C LYS A 110 3.53 -14.32 10.98
N VAL A 111 3.57 -13.08 11.44
CA VAL A 111 2.61 -12.04 11.07
C VAL A 111 3.03 -11.45 9.72
N VAL A 112 2.16 -11.57 8.72
CA VAL A 112 2.34 -11.00 7.37
C VAL A 112 1.42 -9.80 7.24
N VAL A 113 2.00 -8.63 6.97
CA VAL A 113 1.29 -7.36 6.85
C VAL A 113 1.32 -6.89 5.41
N LEU A 114 0.15 -6.81 4.78
CA LEU A 114 -0.01 -6.16 3.48
C LEU A 114 -0.16 -4.64 3.72
N ASP A 115 0.90 -3.91 3.46
CA ASP A 115 0.91 -2.45 3.59
C ASP A 115 0.37 -1.81 2.30
N ILE A 116 -0.93 -1.44 2.30
CA ILE A 116 -1.68 -0.94 1.14
C ILE A 116 -2.30 0.42 1.46
N PRO A 117 -1.82 1.52 0.86
CA PRO A 117 -2.32 2.87 1.14
C PRO A 117 -3.82 3.06 0.88
N LEU A 118 -4.35 2.47 -0.19
CA LEU A 118 -5.73 2.63 -0.64
C LEU A 118 -6.58 1.36 -0.38
N LEU A 119 -6.33 0.67 0.74
CA LEU A 119 -7.03 -0.58 1.07
C LEU A 119 -8.53 -0.35 1.35
N THR A 120 -8.89 0.81 1.90
CA THR A 120 -10.29 1.16 2.14
C THR A 120 -11.04 1.42 0.83
N GLU A 121 -10.40 2.10 -0.11
CA GLU A 121 -10.94 2.41 -1.44
C GLU A 121 -11.02 1.16 -2.33
N ASN A 122 -10.05 0.28 -2.20
CA ASN A 122 -9.92 -0.97 -2.96
C ASN A 122 -9.77 -2.16 -2.01
N PRO A 123 -10.87 -2.62 -1.39
CA PRO A 123 -10.82 -3.71 -0.43
C PRO A 123 -10.22 -4.99 -1.03
N ARG A 124 -9.37 -5.65 -0.26
CA ARG A 124 -8.75 -6.91 -0.64
C ARG A 124 -9.31 -8.05 0.20
N GLY A 125 -9.85 -9.06 -0.45
CA GLY A 125 -10.30 -10.29 0.22
C GLY A 125 -9.12 -11.12 0.75
N GLY A 126 -9.41 -11.98 1.72
CA GLY A 126 -8.43 -12.92 2.27
C GLY A 126 -7.57 -12.35 3.40
N LEU A 127 -7.91 -11.18 3.92
CA LEU A 127 -7.29 -10.63 5.13
C LEU A 127 -8.09 -11.07 6.36
N GLN A 128 -7.40 -11.43 7.44
CA GLN A 128 -8.04 -11.75 8.72
C GLN A 128 -8.50 -10.49 9.44
N ALA A 129 -7.78 -9.38 9.24
CA ALA A 129 -8.09 -8.11 9.87
C ALA A 129 -7.46 -6.94 9.10
N VAL A 130 -7.98 -5.74 9.35
CA VAL A 130 -7.48 -4.48 8.82
C VAL A 130 -7.05 -3.57 9.97
N ILE A 131 -5.80 -3.12 9.91
CA ILE A 131 -5.22 -2.14 10.81
C ILE A 131 -5.28 -0.78 10.13
N VAL A 132 -5.85 0.20 10.80
CA VAL A 132 -5.92 1.58 10.32
C VAL A 132 -5.04 2.48 11.17
N VAL A 133 -4.09 3.17 10.53
CA VAL A 133 -3.34 4.27 11.17
C VAL A 133 -4.13 5.55 11.00
N ASP A 134 -4.63 6.05 12.13
CA ASP A 134 -5.55 7.19 12.18
C ASP A 134 -4.89 8.44 12.72
N VAL A 135 -5.18 9.55 12.05
CA VAL A 135 -4.89 10.92 12.50
C VAL A 135 -6.01 11.86 12.04
N PRO A 136 -6.26 12.97 12.76
CA PRO A 136 -7.14 14.04 12.29
C PRO A 136 -6.65 14.66 10.97
N VAL A 137 -7.56 15.23 10.19
CA VAL A 137 -7.25 15.87 8.91
C VAL A 137 -6.24 17.02 9.09
N GLU A 138 -6.40 17.79 10.14
CA GLU A 138 -5.52 18.92 10.49
C GLU A 138 -4.07 18.45 10.70
N THR A 139 -3.89 17.28 11.34
CA THR A 139 -2.57 16.67 11.52
C THR A 139 -2.00 16.16 10.19
N GLN A 140 -2.85 15.61 9.31
CA GLN A 140 -2.42 15.20 7.96
C GLN A 140 -1.90 16.40 7.18
N VAL A 141 -2.66 17.50 7.13
CA VAL A 141 -2.29 18.74 6.44
C VAL A 141 -0.96 19.29 7.00
N ALA A 142 -0.87 19.44 8.33
CA ALA A 142 0.35 19.96 8.97
C ALA A 142 1.59 19.12 8.59
N ARG A 143 1.47 17.78 8.60
CA ARG A 143 2.58 16.89 8.23
C ARG A 143 2.93 16.96 6.74
N LEU A 144 1.95 17.11 5.85
CA LEU A 144 2.18 17.24 4.40
C LEU A 144 2.89 18.55 4.07
N VAL A 145 2.51 19.65 4.71
CA VAL A 145 3.16 20.94 4.56
C VAL A 145 4.58 20.88 5.12
N GLN A 146 4.73 20.44 6.36
CA GLN A 146 6.02 20.48 7.07
C GLN A 146 7.08 19.53 6.49
N TYR A 147 6.68 18.29 6.14
CA TYR A 147 7.64 17.24 5.79
C TYR A 147 7.67 16.87 4.30
N ARG A 148 6.67 17.29 3.51
CA ARG A 148 6.61 16.98 2.08
C ARG A 148 6.57 18.20 1.18
N GLY A 149 6.58 19.42 1.75
CA GLY A 149 6.65 20.66 1.00
C GLY A 149 5.41 20.99 0.18
N TYR A 150 4.26 20.37 0.48
CA TYR A 150 2.98 20.74 -0.14
C TYR A 150 2.50 22.08 0.42
N ASP A 151 1.80 22.86 -0.40
CA ASP A 151 0.95 23.91 0.16
C ASP A 151 -0.33 23.29 0.76
N GLU A 152 -1.06 24.09 1.55
CA GLU A 152 -2.25 23.63 2.27
C GLU A 152 -3.36 23.20 1.31
N ALA A 153 -3.55 23.91 0.19
CA ALA A 153 -4.58 23.60 -0.79
C ALA A 153 -4.30 22.27 -1.50
N ASP A 154 -3.05 22.05 -1.90
CA ASP A 154 -2.60 20.78 -2.47
C ASP A 154 -2.74 19.61 -1.48
N ALA A 155 -2.39 19.85 -0.21
CA ALA A 155 -2.56 18.83 0.83
C ALA A 155 -4.03 18.43 1.00
N LEU A 156 -4.93 19.40 1.10
CA LEU A 156 -6.37 19.17 1.20
C LEU A 156 -6.94 18.47 -0.04
N ALA A 157 -6.54 18.88 -1.24
CA ALA A 157 -6.97 18.25 -2.49
C ALA A 157 -6.57 16.77 -2.57
N ARG A 158 -5.37 16.41 -2.09
CA ARG A 158 -4.90 15.01 -2.04
C ARG A 158 -5.67 14.19 -1.00
N ILE A 159 -5.93 14.77 0.18
CA ILE A 159 -6.73 14.13 1.23
C ILE A 159 -8.15 13.88 0.73
N ALA A 160 -8.76 14.85 0.02
CA ALA A 160 -10.12 14.73 -0.50
C ALA A 160 -10.30 13.65 -1.59
N ARG A 161 -9.21 13.20 -2.23
CA ARG A 161 -9.23 12.10 -3.20
C ARG A 161 -9.23 10.72 -2.56
N GLN A 162 -8.98 10.62 -1.25
CA GLN A 162 -8.98 9.38 -0.50
C GLN A 162 -10.33 9.17 0.21
N ALA A 163 -10.58 7.95 0.65
CA ALA A 163 -11.69 7.67 1.55
C ALA A 163 -11.65 8.62 2.76
N THR A 164 -12.81 9.04 3.23
CA THR A 164 -12.91 9.88 4.43
C THR A 164 -12.35 9.15 5.66
N ARG A 165 -11.91 9.90 6.67
CA ARG A 165 -11.50 9.32 7.96
C ARG A 165 -12.57 8.38 8.53
N LYS A 166 -13.87 8.78 8.44
CA LYS A 166 -14.98 7.95 8.91
C LYS A 166 -15.08 6.63 8.15
N GLN A 167 -14.91 6.64 6.84
CA GLN A 167 -14.94 5.43 6.03
C GLN A 167 -13.75 4.51 6.37
N ARG A 168 -12.55 5.06 6.53
CA ARG A 168 -11.38 4.25 6.95
C ARG A 168 -11.59 3.62 8.32
N LEU A 169 -12.02 4.38 9.30
CA LEU A 169 -12.28 3.85 10.65
C LEU A 169 -13.37 2.77 10.66
N ALA A 170 -14.35 2.86 9.75
CA ALA A 170 -15.40 1.83 9.63
C ALA A 170 -14.87 0.48 9.08
N THR A 171 -13.70 0.45 8.44
CA THR A 171 -13.08 -0.79 7.95
C THR A 171 -12.05 -1.37 8.93
N ALA A 172 -11.80 -0.70 10.06
CA ALA A 172 -10.74 -1.08 11.00
C ALA A 172 -11.21 -2.15 11.98
N ASP A 173 -10.43 -3.21 12.10
CA ASP A 173 -10.49 -4.15 13.23
C ASP A 173 -9.58 -3.69 14.37
N PHE A 174 -8.50 -2.96 14.04
CA PHE A 174 -7.62 -2.31 15.02
C PHE A 174 -7.23 -0.91 14.55
N VAL A 175 -7.28 0.07 15.45
CA VAL A 175 -6.91 1.46 15.17
C VAL A 175 -5.64 1.83 15.94
N VAL A 176 -4.64 2.35 15.21
CA VAL A 176 -3.44 2.96 15.79
C VAL A 176 -3.56 4.48 15.65
N HIS A 177 -3.72 5.17 16.76
CA HIS A 177 -3.77 6.63 16.78
C HIS A 177 -2.35 7.21 16.78
N ASN A 178 -2.01 7.94 15.73
CA ASN A 178 -0.68 8.54 15.55
C ASN A 178 -0.75 10.07 15.56
N THR A 179 -1.47 10.64 16.53
CA THR A 179 -1.64 12.09 16.66
C THR A 179 -0.54 12.77 17.47
N ASP A 180 0.01 12.05 18.43
CA ASP A 180 0.93 12.57 19.43
C ASP A 180 2.40 12.37 19.06
N ALA A 181 3.27 12.62 20.01
CA ALA A 181 4.69 12.37 19.88
C ALA A 181 4.98 10.88 19.58
N ILE A 182 6.10 10.63 18.90
CA ILE A 182 6.46 9.27 18.46
C ILE A 182 6.58 8.27 19.61
N GLU A 183 6.92 8.77 20.80
CA GLU A 183 7.05 7.98 22.03
C GLU A 183 5.71 7.37 22.47
N SER A 184 4.59 8.02 22.16
CA SER A 184 3.24 7.52 22.47
C SER A 184 2.81 6.38 21.55
N LEU A 185 3.53 6.17 20.45
CA LEU A 185 3.23 5.12 19.47
C LEU A 185 3.65 3.73 19.95
N GLU A 186 4.80 3.61 20.62
CA GLU A 186 5.34 2.30 21.05
C GLU A 186 4.35 1.48 21.92
N PRO A 187 3.69 2.05 22.95
CA PRO A 187 2.70 1.29 23.70
C PRO A 187 1.47 0.85 22.89
N GLN A 188 1.13 1.59 21.83
CA GLN A 188 0.05 1.19 20.92
C GLN A 188 0.49 0.04 20.01
N ILE A 189 1.75 0.08 19.54
CA ILE A 189 2.33 -1.00 18.75
C ILE A 189 2.49 -2.28 19.58
N ASP A 190 2.83 -2.19 20.86
CA ASP A 190 2.89 -3.36 21.74
C ASP A 190 1.50 -4.01 21.88
N ARG A 191 0.46 -3.21 22.14
CA ARG A 191 -0.93 -3.73 22.17
C ARG A 191 -1.38 -4.31 20.83
N LEU A 192 -1.01 -3.67 19.72
CA LEU A 192 -1.29 -4.19 18.37
C LEU A 192 -0.58 -5.54 18.17
N TRP A 193 0.68 -5.65 18.60
CA TRP A 193 1.47 -6.87 18.43
C TRP A 193 0.90 -8.03 19.25
N GLU A 194 0.50 -7.79 20.49
CA GLU A 194 -0.20 -8.77 21.34
C GLU A 194 -1.53 -9.19 20.72
N TRP A 195 -2.32 -8.23 20.23
CA TRP A 195 -3.60 -8.50 19.56
C TRP A 195 -3.43 -9.33 18.30
N LEU A 196 -2.41 -9.05 17.48
CA LEU A 196 -2.09 -9.83 16.29
C LEU A 196 -1.79 -11.29 16.64
N HIS A 197 -1.01 -11.55 17.68
CA HIS A 197 -0.71 -12.92 18.12
C HIS A 197 -1.90 -13.65 18.75
N ALA A 198 -2.94 -12.94 19.14
CA ALA A 198 -4.20 -13.55 19.59
C ALA A 198 -5.11 -13.98 18.44
N LEU A 199 -4.83 -13.56 17.19
CA LEU A 199 -5.56 -14.01 16.01
C LEU A 199 -5.22 -15.49 15.70
N PRO A 200 -6.19 -16.25 15.18
CA PRO A 200 -5.94 -17.64 14.80
C PRO A 200 -4.93 -17.71 13.64
N GLN A 201 -4.02 -18.68 13.71
CA GLN A 201 -3.11 -18.98 12.61
C GLN A 201 -3.89 -19.49 11.40
N LEU A 202 -3.60 -18.96 10.20
CA LEU A 202 -4.14 -19.49 8.96
C LEU A 202 -3.38 -20.77 8.56
N PRO A 203 -4.07 -21.92 8.44
CA PRO A 203 -3.46 -23.11 7.86
C PRO A 203 -3.08 -22.88 6.40
N ALA A 204 -2.06 -23.59 5.91
CA ALA A 204 -1.60 -23.45 4.52
C ALA A 204 -2.66 -23.87 3.47
N ASP A 205 -3.62 -24.69 3.86
CA ASP A 205 -4.75 -25.14 3.04
C ASP A 205 -6.03 -24.30 3.23
N SER A 206 -5.96 -23.23 4.02
CA SER A 206 -7.11 -22.33 4.27
C SER A 206 -7.67 -21.78 2.97
N SER A 207 -8.99 -21.83 2.81
CA SER A 207 -9.71 -21.19 1.69
C SER A 207 -9.57 -19.67 1.67
N VAL A 208 -9.22 -19.04 2.80
CA VAL A 208 -8.87 -17.62 2.88
C VAL A 208 -7.71 -17.29 1.94
N LEU A 209 -6.77 -18.24 1.76
CA LEU A 209 -5.60 -18.09 0.90
C LEU A 209 -5.88 -18.29 -0.60
N ASP A 210 -7.08 -18.74 -0.98
CA ASP A 210 -7.44 -18.91 -2.40
C ASP A 210 -7.39 -17.59 -3.19
N ASN A 211 -7.60 -16.46 -2.50
CA ASN A 211 -7.43 -15.13 -3.09
C ASN A 211 -5.96 -14.81 -3.49
N PHE A 212 -4.99 -15.58 -2.98
CA PHE A 212 -3.55 -15.38 -3.20
C PHE A 212 -2.92 -16.48 -4.04
N ARG A 213 -3.63 -17.57 -4.32
CA ARG A 213 -3.13 -18.65 -5.18
C ARG A 213 -3.10 -18.20 -6.64
N PRO A 214 -2.15 -18.71 -7.45
CA PRO A 214 -2.15 -18.47 -8.89
C PRO A 214 -3.49 -18.94 -9.48
N ARG A 215 -4.10 -18.13 -10.33
CA ARG A 215 -5.23 -18.59 -11.15
C ARG A 215 -4.67 -19.50 -12.22
N SER A 216 -5.15 -20.74 -12.26
CA SER A 216 -4.85 -21.73 -13.30
C SER A 216 -5.32 -21.27 -14.68
#